data_98f84be919fe7fed3634a5c2fe5443eb
#
_entry.id   98f84be919fe7fed3634a5c2fe5443eb
#
_cell.length_a   1.000
_cell.length_b   1.000
_cell.length_c   1.000
_cell.angle_alpha   90.00
_cell.angle_beta   90.00
_cell.angle_gamma   90.00
#
_symmetry.space_group_name_H-M   'P 1'
#
loop_
_entity.id
_entity.type
_entity.pdbx_description
1 polymer ?
#
loop_
_entity_poly.entity_id
_entity_poly.type
_entity_poly.pdbx_seq_one_letter_code
_entity_poly.pdbx_strand_id
1 'polypeptide(L)'
;MPEASRSDDLDAMRQLAHTPGDSSSLRELRAEGKKTARERISQLLDKGSFVEVDSFVQHRAGDHNMHLHRPLGDGVVAGHGMIDGRRVVCFAQDYAVFSGTMGEMHAKKVAKVAEFAEKSQLPLIGIWDGDGQRVEEGVTSLGATGELLDILVACSGRIPMFSLVLGTVSGVSALAAGLSDFVILGSEHGRMFMRSPYMIPEIIDGTVDEDALGGAEQHASRSGVACMIADDEQDAFDITAEIPVSYTHLRAHETKTD
;
A
#
# COMPACT_ATOMS: atom_id res chain seq x y z
N MET A 1 -25.65 -28.65 -22.14
CA MET A 1 -24.51 -27.74 -22.04
C MET A 1 -23.49 -28.44 -21.15
N PRO A 2 -22.20 -28.59 -21.55
CA PRO A 2 -21.23 -29.20 -20.65
C PRO A 2 -21.08 -28.28 -19.43
N GLU A 3 -21.16 -28.82 -18.24
CA GLU A 3 -20.81 -28.12 -17.01
C GLU A 3 -19.36 -27.65 -17.15
N ALA A 4 -19.16 -26.33 -17.12
CA ALA A 4 -17.83 -25.76 -16.98
C ALA A 4 -17.18 -26.41 -15.74
N SER A 5 -15.98 -26.92 -15.88
CA SER A 5 -15.28 -27.58 -14.79
C SER A 5 -15.07 -26.52 -13.68
N ARG A 6 -15.15 -26.93 -12.41
CA ARG A 6 -14.80 -26.04 -11.26
C ARG A 6 -13.41 -25.43 -11.38
N SER A 7 -12.54 -26.03 -12.18
CA SER A 7 -11.23 -25.51 -12.54
C SER A 7 -11.34 -24.29 -13.43
N ASP A 8 -12.23 -24.33 -14.44
CA ASP A 8 -12.41 -23.24 -15.40
C ASP A 8 -13.00 -21.99 -14.70
N ASP A 9 -13.91 -22.20 -13.75
CA ASP A 9 -14.48 -21.14 -12.91
C ASP A 9 -13.41 -20.47 -12.04
N LEU A 10 -12.50 -21.27 -11.43
CA LEU A 10 -11.42 -20.75 -10.61
C LEU A 10 -10.40 -19.94 -11.44
N ASP A 11 -10.07 -20.41 -12.64
CA ASP A 11 -9.14 -19.72 -13.53
C ASP A 11 -9.75 -18.40 -14.05
N ALA A 12 -11.04 -18.38 -14.32
CA ALA A 12 -11.76 -17.15 -14.65
C ALA A 12 -11.75 -16.15 -13.48
N MET A 13 -11.98 -16.61 -12.25
CA MET A 13 -11.89 -15.76 -11.05
C MET A 13 -10.47 -15.22 -10.83
N ARG A 14 -9.44 -16.04 -11.05
CA ARG A 14 -8.04 -15.59 -10.98
C ARG A 14 -7.75 -14.50 -12.00
N GLN A 15 -8.22 -14.65 -13.25
CA GLN A 15 -8.07 -13.62 -14.28
C GLN A 15 -8.77 -12.31 -13.88
N LEU A 16 -9.99 -12.39 -13.34
CA LEU A 16 -10.70 -11.21 -12.83
C LEU A 16 -9.96 -10.54 -11.67
N ALA A 17 -9.42 -11.32 -10.72
CA ALA A 17 -8.63 -10.79 -9.61
C ALA A 17 -7.31 -10.13 -10.06
N HIS A 18 -6.81 -10.50 -11.24
CA HIS A 18 -5.62 -9.90 -11.82
C HIS A 18 -5.91 -8.62 -12.63
N THR A 19 -7.18 -8.30 -12.87
CA THR A 19 -7.58 -7.10 -13.59
C THR A 19 -7.99 -6.02 -12.58
N PRO A 20 -7.15 -5.00 -12.31
CA PRO A 20 -7.48 -3.96 -11.36
C PRO A 20 -8.51 -3.00 -11.97
N GLY A 21 -9.48 -2.55 -11.17
CA GLY A 21 -10.41 -1.50 -11.52
C GLY A 21 -11.21 -1.72 -12.80
N ASP A 22 -11.81 -0.67 -13.27
CA ASP A 22 -12.44 -0.62 -14.59
C ASP A 22 -11.50 0.00 -15.65
N SER A 23 -11.91 -0.06 -16.91
CA SER A 23 -11.11 0.46 -18.04
C SER A 23 -10.95 1.98 -18.04
N SER A 24 -11.79 2.74 -17.34
CA SER A 24 -11.66 4.21 -17.20
C SER A 24 -10.61 4.54 -16.16
N SER A 25 -10.70 3.96 -14.97
CA SER A 25 -9.73 4.15 -13.89
C SER A 25 -8.32 3.76 -14.30
N LEU A 26 -8.18 2.66 -15.06
CA LEU A 26 -6.88 2.27 -15.63
C LEU A 26 -6.33 3.28 -16.63
N ARG A 27 -7.20 3.89 -17.46
CA ARG A 27 -6.75 4.94 -18.42
C ARG A 27 -6.30 6.19 -17.70
N GLU A 28 -7.01 6.61 -16.64
CA GLU A 28 -6.64 7.74 -15.81
C GLU A 28 -5.28 7.51 -15.14
N LEU A 29 -5.11 6.36 -14.48
CA LEU A 29 -3.84 5.95 -13.88
C LEU A 29 -2.68 6.00 -14.88
N ARG A 30 -2.89 5.48 -16.10
CA ARG A 30 -1.88 5.51 -17.17
C ARG A 30 -1.61 6.90 -17.71
N ALA A 31 -2.59 7.78 -17.77
CA ALA A 31 -2.43 9.16 -18.19
C ALA A 31 -1.57 9.96 -17.20
N GLU A 32 -1.59 9.60 -15.94
CA GLU A 32 -0.71 10.13 -14.88
C GLU A 32 0.68 9.46 -14.84
N GLY A 33 0.97 8.51 -15.73
CA GLY A 33 2.25 7.78 -15.73
C GLY A 33 2.40 6.74 -14.64
N LYS A 34 1.36 6.51 -13.85
CA LYS A 34 1.39 5.58 -12.71
C LYS A 34 1.25 4.12 -13.10
N LYS A 35 1.75 3.23 -12.26
CA LYS A 35 1.63 1.77 -12.37
C LYS A 35 0.54 1.24 -11.44
N THR A 36 -0.03 0.09 -11.80
CA THR A 36 -0.95 -0.64 -10.93
C THR A 36 -0.21 -1.25 -9.74
N ALA A 37 -0.93 -1.55 -8.66
CA ALA A 37 -0.37 -2.24 -7.49
C ALA A 37 0.37 -3.53 -7.85
N ARG A 38 -0.20 -4.29 -8.77
CA ARG A 38 0.38 -5.58 -9.22
C ARG A 38 1.67 -5.40 -10.00
N GLU A 39 1.76 -4.38 -10.84
CA GLU A 39 2.99 -4.04 -11.57
C GLU A 39 4.09 -3.59 -10.61
N ARG A 40 3.76 -2.76 -9.62
CA ARG A 40 4.69 -2.32 -8.57
C ARG A 40 5.25 -3.51 -7.77
N ILE A 41 4.38 -4.43 -7.32
CA ILE A 41 4.83 -5.65 -6.62
C ILE A 41 5.70 -6.53 -7.54
N SER A 42 5.35 -6.64 -8.83
CA SER A 42 6.14 -7.45 -9.76
C SER A 42 7.52 -6.88 -10.09
N GLN A 43 7.71 -5.57 -9.89
CA GLN A 43 9.00 -4.89 -10.04
C GLN A 43 9.83 -4.91 -8.76
N LEU A 44 9.17 -4.83 -7.61
CA LEU A 44 9.82 -4.90 -6.30
C LEU A 44 10.40 -6.28 -6.01
N LEU A 45 9.69 -7.35 -6.40
CA LEU A 45 10.01 -8.72 -5.98
C LEU A 45 10.73 -9.51 -7.06
N ASP A 46 11.51 -10.48 -6.65
CA ASP A 46 12.14 -11.47 -7.53
C ASP A 46 11.08 -12.18 -8.38
N LYS A 47 11.38 -12.33 -9.67
CA LYS A 47 10.45 -12.89 -10.64
C LYS A 47 9.92 -14.26 -10.21
N GLY A 48 8.59 -14.37 -10.10
CA GLY A 48 7.90 -15.61 -9.75
C GLY A 48 7.94 -15.95 -8.26
N SER A 49 8.46 -15.09 -7.39
CA SER A 49 8.50 -15.32 -5.95
C SER A 49 7.22 -14.91 -5.23
N PHE A 50 6.37 -14.09 -5.84
CA PHE A 50 5.19 -13.54 -5.19
C PHE A 50 4.09 -14.57 -4.97
N VAL A 51 3.65 -14.68 -3.73
CA VAL A 51 2.48 -15.47 -3.32
C VAL A 51 1.43 -14.51 -2.74
N GLU A 52 0.36 -14.31 -3.49
CA GLU A 52 -0.72 -13.41 -3.11
C GLU A 52 -1.64 -14.06 -2.06
N VAL A 53 -2.10 -13.24 -1.11
CA VAL A 53 -3.05 -13.60 -0.05
C VAL A 53 -4.38 -12.89 -0.30
N ASP A 54 -5.49 -13.63 -0.13
CA ASP A 54 -6.86 -13.09 -0.18
C ASP A 54 -7.20 -12.32 -1.48
N SER A 55 -6.75 -12.83 -2.63
CA SER A 55 -6.99 -12.21 -3.95
C SER A 55 -8.48 -12.11 -4.32
N PHE A 56 -9.35 -12.93 -3.72
CA PHE A 56 -10.80 -12.96 -4.00
C PHE A 56 -11.65 -12.20 -2.99
N VAL A 57 -11.03 -11.55 -2.02
CA VAL A 57 -11.77 -10.76 -1.03
C VAL A 57 -12.48 -9.58 -1.70
N GLN A 58 -13.68 -9.25 -1.20
CA GLN A 58 -14.50 -8.13 -1.66
C GLN A 58 -15.04 -7.38 -0.46
N HIS A 59 -15.29 -6.07 -0.61
CA HIS A 59 -15.99 -5.31 0.42
C HIS A 59 -17.40 -5.85 0.67
N ARG A 60 -17.94 -5.57 1.85
CA ARG A 60 -19.27 -6.03 2.28
C ARG A 60 -20.32 -4.92 2.31
N ALA A 61 -19.95 -3.70 1.91
CA ALA A 61 -20.85 -2.56 1.91
C ALA A 61 -22.03 -2.77 0.98
N GLY A 62 -23.23 -2.44 1.46
CA GLY A 62 -24.49 -2.49 0.70
C GLY A 62 -25.05 -1.11 0.38
N ASP A 63 -24.67 -0.09 1.17
CA ASP A 63 -25.15 1.28 1.03
C ASP A 63 -24.41 2.03 -0.09
N HIS A 64 -24.88 3.22 -0.44
CA HIS A 64 -24.27 4.10 -1.45
C HIS A 64 -24.01 3.42 -2.80
N ASN A 65 -24.85 2.46 -3.20
CA ASN A 65 -24.71 1.65 -4.41
C ASN A 65 -23.41 0.80 -4.49
N MET A 66 -22.71 0.65 -3.41
CA MET A 66 -21.47 -0.16 -3.35
C MET A 66 -21.71 -1.62 -3.76
N HIS A 67 -22.90 -2.18 -3.50
CA HIS A 67 -23.26 -3.54 -3.90
C HIS A 67 -23.24 -3.78 -5.42
N LEU A 68 -23.29 -2.70 -6.24
CA LEU A 68 -23.23 -2.79 -7.70
C LEU A 68 -21.80 -2.95 -8.25
N HIS A 69 -20.80 -2.61 -7.45
CA HIS A 69 -19.41 -2.65 -7.85
C HIS A 69 -18.53 -3.26 -6.75
N ARG A 70 -18.21 -4.55 -6.90
CA ARG A 70 -17.42 -5.32 -5.92
C ARG A 70 -16.15 -5.90 -6.57
N PRO A 71 -15.12 -5.09 -6.77
CA PRO A 71 -13.86 -5.56 -7.33
C PRO A 71 -13.21 -6.60 -6.41
N LEU A 72 -12.59 -7.62 -7.01
CA LEU A 72 -11.81 -8.61 -6.29
C LEU A 72 -10.52 -7.97 -5.75
N GLY A 73 -10.11 -8.39 -4.56
CA GLY A 73 -8.92 -7.86 -3.88
C GLY A 73 -9.16 -6.57 -3.11
N ASP A 74 -10.31 -5.93 -3.26
CA ASP A 74 -10.75 -4.70 -2.55
C ASP A 74 -9.75 -3.55 -2.58
N GLY A 75 -9.08 -3.32 -3.72
CA GLY A 75 -8.16 -2.19 -3.91
C GLY A 75 -6.80 -2.35 -3.25
N VAL A 76 -6.41 -3.56 -2.84
CA VAL A 76 -5.06 -3.83 -2.35
C VAL A 76 -4.57 -5.21 -2.80
N VAL A 77 -3.34 -5.27 -3.27
CA VAL A 77 -2.60 -6.51 -3.54
C VAL A 77 -1.66 -6.74 -2.37
N ALA A 78 -1.75 -7.89 -1.71
CA ALA A 78 -0.96 -8.20 -0.53
C ALA A 78 -0.50 -9.65 -0.52
N GLY A 79 0.68 -9.91 0.04
CA GLY A 79 1.26 -11.23 0.09
C GLY A 79 2.71 -11.23 0.56
N HIS A 80 3.45 -12.23 0.15
CA HIS A 80 4.87 -12.33 0.45
C HIS A 80 5.66 -12.78 -0.78
N GLY A 81 6.95 -12.49 -0.78
CA GLY A 81 7.86 -12.86 -1.87
C GLY A 81 9.30 -12.76 -1.44
N MET A 82 10.18 -12.53 -2.39
CA MET A 82 11.62 -12.35 -2.15
C MET A 82 12.13 -11.10 -2.83
N ILE A 83 13.12 -10.46 -2.23
CA ILE A 83 13.96 -9.42 -2.81
C ILE A 83 15.41 -9.90 -2.65
N ASP A 84 16.12 -10.10 -3.76
CA ASP A 84 17.48 -10.66 -3.78
C ASP A 84 17.60 -11.95 -2.96
N GLY A 85 16.62 -12.85 -3.13
CA GLY A 85 16.56 -14.13 -2.42
C GLY A 85 16.15 -14.05 -0.94
N ARG A 86 15.81 -12.88 -0.41
CA ARG A 86 15.38 -12.66 0.98
C ARG A 86 13.89 -12.55 1.07
N ARG A 87 13.30 -13.24 2.04
CA ARG A 87 11.85 -13.21 2.26
C ARG A 87 11.40 -11.87 2.79
N VAL A 88 10.34 -11.35 2.20
CA VAL A 88 9.66 -10.12 2.63
C VAL A 88 8.16 -10.32 2.57
N VAL A 89 7.43 -9.55 3.35
CA VAL A 89 5.97 -9.41 3.24
C VAL A 89 5.68 -8.03 2.66
N CYS A 90 4.76 -7.95 1.72
CA CYS A 90 4.44 -6.68 1.08
C CYS A 90 2.95 -6.53 0.79
N PHE A 91 2.53 -5.29 0.66
CA PHE A 91 1.25 -4.90 0.09
C PHE A 91 1.41 -3.65 -0.77
N ALA A 92 0.48 -3.47 -1.71
CA ALA A 92 0.39 -2.26 -2.53
C ALA A 92 -1.08 -1.86 -2.69
N GLN A 93 -1.39 -0.59 -2.42
CA GLN A 93 -2.69 -0.01 -2.70
C GLN A 93 -2.86 0.16 -4.22
N ASP A 94 -4.05 -0.14 -4.73
CA ASP A 94 -4.38 -0.02 -6.15
C ASP A 94 -5.28 1.20 -6.38
N TYR A 95 -4.67 2.28 -6.84
CA TYR A 95 -5.39 3.52 -7.13
C TYR A 95 -6.51 3.36 -8.18
N ALA A 96 -6.39 2.37 -9.08
CA ALA A 96 -7.43 2.07 -10.06
C ALA A 96 -8.73 1.49 -9.43
N VAL A 97 -8.70 1.14 -8.14
CA VAL A 97 -9.86 0.61 -7.40
C VAL A 97 -10.23 1.59 -6.29
N PHE A 98 -11.34 2.30 -6.46
CA PHE A 98 -11.83 3.29 -5.49
C PHE A 98 -10.78 4.33 -5.07
N SER A 99 -9.93 4.79 -6.02
CA SER A 99 -8.81 5.71 -5.77
C SER A 99 -7.89 5.25 -4.63
N GLY A 100 -7.71 3.94 -4.48
CA GLY A 100 -6.88 3.35 -3.42
C GLY A 100 -7.42 3.55 -1.99
N THR A 101 -8.66 4.04 -1.83
CA THR A 101 -9.23 4.31 -0.51
C THR A 101 -9.36 3.04 0.33
N MET A 102 -9.09 3.17 1.62
CA MET A 102 -9.04 2.06 2.57
C MET A 102 -10.44 1.71 3.09
N GLY A 103 -11.02 0.62 2.58
CA GLY A 103 -12.25 0.03 3.07
C GLY A 103 -12.00 -1.00 4.19
N GLU A 104 -13.07 -1.60 4.72
CA GLU A 104 -12.98 -2.62 5.78
C GLU A 104 -12.11 -3.81 5.36
N MET A 105 -12.39 -4.42 4.21
CA MET A 105 -11.68 -5.62 3.79
C MET A 105 -10.27 -5.30 3.29
N HIS A 106 -10.06 -4.11 2.71
CA HIS A 106 -8.75 -3.59 2.40
C HIS A 106 -7.86 -3.52 3.66
N ALA A 107 -8.33 -2.83 4.71
CA ALA A 107 -7.60 -2.71 5.97
C ALA A 107 -7.33 -4.07 6.63
N LYS A 108 -8.33 -4.96 6.67
CA LYS A 108 -8.19 -6.33 7.22
C LYS A 108 -7.18 -7.18 6.44
N LYS A 109 -7.11 -7.02 5.13
CA LYS A 109 -6.14 -7.73 4.29
C LYS A 109 -4.71 -7.25 4.59
N VAL A 110 -4.50 -5.94 4.72
CA VAL A 110 -3.20 -5.38 5.12
C VAL A 110 -2.84 -5.81 6.54
N ALA A 111 -3.76 -5.73 7.49
CA ALA A 111 -3.58 -6.18 8.88
C ALA A 111 -3.13 -7.64 8.95
N LYS A 112 -3.78 -8.52 8.18
CA LYS A 112 -3.44 -9.95 8.11
C LYS A 112 -2.02 -10.21 7.65
N VAL A 113 -1.54 -9.50 6.62
CA VAL A 113 -0.17 -9.69 6.14
C VAL A 113 0.85 -9.02 7.07
N ALA A 114 0.50 -7.92 7.76
CA ALA A 114 1.32 -7.32 8.78
C ALA A 114 1.50 -8.24 10.01
N GLU A 115 0.41 -8.87 10.50
CA GLU A 115 0.51 -9.91 11.53
C GLU A 115 1.37 -11.11 11.09
N PHE A 116 1.23 -11.52 9.83
CA PHE A 116 2.07 -12.59 9.29
C PHE A 116 3.55 -12.21 9.27
N ALA A 117 3.87 -10.96 8.88
CA ALA A 117 5.22 -10.43 8.90
C ALA A 117 5.81 -10.45 10.32
N GLU A 118 5.05 -9.95 11.31
CA GLU A 118 5.46 -9.92 12.72
C GLU A 118 5.72 -11.33 13.26
N LYS A 119 4.75 -12.25 13.10
CA LYS A 119 4.88 -13.65 13.57
C LYS A 119 6.02 -14.40 12.90
N SER A 120 6.34 -14.08 11.64
CA SER A 120 7.41 -14.71 10.87
C SER A 120 8.75 -13.97 10.99
N GLN A 121 8.79 -12.85 11.70
CA GLN A 121 9.97 -11.97 11.85
C GLN A 121 10.56 -11.55 10.48
N LEU A 122 9.67 -11.19 9.54
CA LEU A 122 10.00 -10.75 8.20
C LEU A 122 9.80 -9.23 8.05
N PRO A 123 10.59 -8.54 7.20
CA PRO A 123 10.32 -7.15 6.86
C PRO A 123 8.92 -6.99 6.24
N LEU A 124 8.26 -5.87 6.58
CA LEU A 124 6.98 -5.45 5.99
C LEU A 124 7.22 -4.24 5.09
N ILE A 125 6.80 -4.35 3.82
CA ILE A 125 6.93 -3.29 2.83
C ILE A 125 5.53 -2.88 2.37
N GLY A 126 5.15 -1.62 2.60
CA GLY A 126 3.90 -1.04 2.11
C GLY A 126 4.15 -0.09 0.95
N ILE A 127 3.46 -0.29 -0.17
CA ILE A 127 3.41 0.66 -1.30
C ILE A 127 2.09 1.40 -1.21
N TRP A 128 2.17 2.70 -0.96
CA TRP A 128 1.04 3.55 -0.65
C TRP A 128 0.68 4.45 -1.83
N ASP A 129 -0.57 4.39 -2.25
CA ASP A 129 -1.17 5.25 -3.29
C ASP A 129 -2.69 5.23 -3.10
N GLY A 130 -3.20 6.00 -2.15
CA GLY A 130 -4.64 5.97 -1.83
C GLY A 130 -5.11 7.13 -0.98
N ASP A 131 -6.27 7.67 -1.33
CA ASP A 131 -6.85 8.88 -0.74
C ASP A 131 -7.61 8.60 0.60
N GLY A 132 -6.93 7.93 1.52
CA GLY A 132 -7.39 7.77 2.89
C GLY A 132 -8.53 6.76 3.08
N GLN A 133 -9.52 7.15 3.88
CA GLN A 133 -10.63 6.28 4.30
C GLN A 133 -11.70 6.17 3.21
N ARG A 134 -12.21 4.96 2.94
CA ARG A 134 -13.41 4.76 2.12
C ARG A 134 -14.66 5.15 2.91
N VAL A 135 -15.11 6.37 2.71
CA VAL A 135 -16.20 6.98 3.51
C VAL A 135 -17.56 6.31 3.31
N GLU A 136 -17.79 5.69 2.15
CA GLU A 136 -19.01 4.95 1.80
C GLU A 136 -19.25 3.73 2.69
N GLU A 137 -18.20 3.20 3.32
CA GLU A 137 -18.29 2.08 4.27
C GLU A 137 -18.50 2.55 5.72
N GLY A 138 -18.41 3.86 5.96
CA GLY A 138 -18.71 4.46 7.26
C GLY A 138 -17.87 3.89 8.39
N VAL A 139 -18.53 3.56 9.51
CA VAL A 139 -17.88 3.13 10.75
C VAL A 139 -17.16 1.78 10.63
N THR A 140 -17.55 0.92 9.69
CA THR A 140 -16.93 -0.40 9.52
C THR A 140 -15.51 -0.28 8.96
N SER A 141 -15.29 0.60 7.99
CA SER A 141 -13.94 0.87 7.50
C SER A 141 -13.08 1.58 8.55
N LEU A 142 -13.66 2.50 9.33
CA LEU A 142 -12.96 3.19 10.41
C LEU A 142 -12.50 2.21 11.51
N GLY A 143 -13.37 1.26 11.91
CA GLY A 143 -13.05 0.23 12.89
C GLY A 143 -11.90 -0.68 12.42
N ALA A 144 -11.99 -1.17 11.18
CA ALA A 144 -10.95 -2.02 10.60
C ALA A 144 -9.60 -1.30 10.43
N THR A 145 -9.64 0.00 10.15
CA THR A 145 -8.41 0.81 10.09
C THR A 145 -7.80 1.00 11.48
N GLY A 146 -8.62 1.16 12.53
CA GLY A 146 -8.13 1.18 13.91
C GLY A 146 -7.41 -0.12 14.28
N GLU A 147 -7.97 -1.28 13.90
CA GLU A 147 -7.32 -2.59 14.08
C GLU A 147 -5.98 -2.67 13.32
N LEU A 148 -5.93 -2.16 12.09
CA LEU A 148 -4.69 -2.12 11.30
C LEU A 148 -3.62 -1.26 12.00
N LEU A 149 -3.98 -0.07 12.48
CA LEU A 149 -3.03 0.81 13.18
C LEU A 149 -2.48 0.15 14.44
N ASP A 150 -3.31 -0.56 15.22
CA ASP A 150 -2.87 -1.31 16.40
C ASP A 150 -1.82 -2.38 16.04
N ILE A 151 -2.05 -3.12 14.94
CA ILE A 151 -1.11 -4.12 14.45
C ILE A 151 0.20 -3.48 13.97
N LEU A 152 0.14 -2.37 13.24
CA LEU A 152 1.36 -1.67 12.78
C LEU A 152 2.17 -1.14 13.96
N VAL A 153 1.51 -0.60 14.98
CA VAL A 153 2.18 -0.21 16.23
C VAL A 153 2.83 -1.41 16.93
N ALA A 154 2.16 -2.58 16.94
CA ALA A 154 2.74 -3.79 17.50
C ALA A 154 3.95 -4.32 16.68
N CYS A 155 4.00 -4.07 15.38
CA CYS A 155 5.15 -4.40 14.52
C CYS A 155 6.37 -3.51 14.80
N SER A 156 6.14 -2.26 15.22
CA SER A 156 7.21 -1.27 15.43
C SER A 156 8.23 -1.76 16.46
N GLY A 157 9.51 -1.67 16.10
CA GLY A 157 10.63 -2.16 16.90
C GLY A 157 10.79 -3.70 16.95
N ARG A 158 9.92 -4.46 16.29
CA ARG A 158 9.99 -5.92 16.20
C ARG A 158 10.44 -6.41 14.83
N ILE A 159 9.96 -5.80 13.78
CA ILE A 159 10.33 -6.07 12.39
C ILE A 159 10.61 -4.76 11.66
N PRO A 160 11.50 -4.76 10.65
CA PRO A 160 11.68 -3.58 9.82
C PRO A 160 10.42 -3.29 9.00
N MET A 161 9.98 -2.03 9.04
CA MET A 161 8.82 -1.55 8.27
C MET A 161 9.23 -0.47 7.28
N PHE A 162 8.82 -0.64 6.03
CA PHE A 162 9.09 0.29 4.93
C PHE A 162 7.79 0.80 4.34
N SER A 163 7.70 2.10 4.16
CA SER A 163 6.62 2.76 3.42
C SER A 163 7.16 3.45 2.19
N LEU A 164 6.79 2.96 1.02
CA LEU A 164 7.04 3.59 -0.27
C LEU A 164 5.79 4.38 -0.65
N VAL A 165 5.85 5.68 -0.57
CA VAL A 165 4.76 6.58 -0.95
C VAL A 165 4.96 6.98 -2.39
N LEU A 166 4.29 6.27 -3.31
CA LEU A 166 4.44 6.41 -4.76
C LEU A 166 3.22 7.09 -5.41
N GLY A 167 2.35 7.64 -4.62
CA GLY A 167 1.21 8.43 -5.01
C GLY A 167 0.76 9.33 -3.87
N THR A 168 -0.38 9.98 -4.04
CA THR A 168 -0.95 10.81 -2.97
C THR A 168 -1.59 9.93 -1.91
N VAL A 169 -1.20 10.14 -0.66
CA VAL A 169 -1.84 9.50 0.49
C VAL A 169 -2.36 10.54 1.47
N SER A 170 -3.55 10.32 2.00
CA SER A 170 -4.16 11.25 2.94
C SER A 170 -4.73 10.55 4.18
N GLY A 171 -4.97 11.32 5.22
CA GLY A 171 -5.65 10.87 6.44
C GLY A 171 -5.00 9.65 7.06
N VAL A 172 -5.79 8.58 7.21
CA VAL A 172 -5.35 7.36 7.88
C VAL A 172 -4.26 6.60 7.12
N SER A 173 -4.25 6.65 5.78
CA SER A 173 -3.17 6.06 4.99
C SER A 173 -1.85 6.77 5.23
N ALA A 174 -1.85 8.10 5.32
CA ALA A 174 -0.67 8.89 5.67
C ALA A 174 -0.18 8.59 7.09
N LEU A 175 -1.10 8.47 8.06
CA LEU A 175 -0.77 8.09 9.42
C LEU A 175 -0.12 6.69 9.47
N ALA A 176 -0.72 5.71 8.81
CA ALA A 176 -0.22 4.34 8.76
C ALA A 176 1.16 4.26 8.09
N ALA A 177 1.36 4.96 6.97
CA ALA A 177 2.65 5.06 6.30
C ALA A 177 3.73 5.68 7.19
N GLY A 178 3.36 6.72 7.95
CA GLY A 178 4.27 7.41 8.88
C GLY A 178 4.69 6.59 10.11
N LEU A 179 4.05 5.45 10.39
CA LEU A 179 4.45 4.54 11.48
C LEU A 179 5.64 3.63 11.10
N SER A 180 6.06 3.64 9.85
CA SER A 180 7.18 2.81 9.39
C SER A 180 8.54 3.35 9.83
N ASP A 181 9.53 2.46 9.94
CA ASP A 181 10.92 2.83 10.27
C ASP A 181 11.57 3.61 9.12
N PHE A 182 11.20 3.27 7.88
CA PHE A 182 11.71 3.93 6.68
C PHE A 182 10.53 4.39 5.83
N VAL A 183 10.43 5.72 5.65
CA VAL A 183 9.43 6.35 4.78
C VAL A 183 10.16 6.95 3.59
N ILE A 184 9.93 6.39 2.41
CA ILE A 184 10.54 6.77 1.13
C ILE A 184 9.45 7.41 0.28
N LEU A 185 9.61 8.68 -0.09
CA LEU A 185 8.68 9.37 -0.97
C LEU A 185 9.26 9.45 -2.39
N GLY A 186 8.45 9.06 -3.39
CA GLY A 186 8.77 9.31 -4.79
C GLY A 186 8.64 10.81 -5.12
N SER A 187 9.63 11.38 -5.78
CA SER A 187 9.67 12.81 -6.12
C SER A 187 8.56 13.24 -7.07
N GLU A 188 8.14 12.35 -7.98
CA GLU A 188 7.14 12.66 -9.02
C GLU A 188 5.71 12.74 -8.48
N HIS A 189 5.29 11.76 -7.69
CA HIS A 189 3.89 11.58 -7.28
C HIS A 189 3.71 11.39 -5.78
N GLY A 190 4.80 11.19 -5.03
CA GLY A 190 4.75 10.92 -3.58
C GLY A 190 4.34 12.15 -2.79
N ARG A 191 3.14 12.13 -2.22
CA ARG A 191 2.62 13.19 -1.36
C ARG A 191 1.95 12.61 -0.13
N MET A 192 2.12 13.25 1.02
CA MET A 192 1.48 12.83 2.27
C MET A 192 0.74 14.02 2.90
N PHE A 193 -0.52 13.78 3.27
CA PHE A 193 -1.36 14.79 3.91
C PHE A 193 -2.13 14.17 5.08
N MET A 194 -2.18 14.84 6.22
CA MET A 194 -3.12 14.45 7.28
C MET A 194 -4.57 14.69 6.89
N ARG A 195 -4.80 15.64 5.97
CA ARG A 195 -6.10 15.96 5.39
C ARG A 195 -5.93 16.26 3.91
N SER A 196 -6.79 15.68 3.08
CA SER A 196 -6.74 15.90 1.64
C SER A 196 -6.72 17.40 1.30
N PRO A 197 -5.83 17.85 0.41
CA PRO A 197 -5.76 19.24 -0.03
C PRO A 197 -7.09 19.76 -0.58
N TYR A 198 -7.91 18.92 -1.18
CA TYR A 198 -9.24 19.26 -1.69
C TYR A 198 -10.23 19.72 -0.61
N MET A 199 -9.96 19.39 0.65
CA MET A 199 -10.76 19.82 1.81
C MET A 199 -10.23 21.11 2.46
N ILE A 200 -9.11 21.65 1.99
CA ILE A 200 -8.45 22.84 2.57
C ILE A 200 -8.95 24.16 1.99
N PRO A 201 -9.44 24.27 0.73
CA PRO A 201 -9.90 25.55 0.16
C PRO A 201 -10.96 26.26 0.99
N GLU A 202 -11.74 25.53 1.78
CA GLU A 202 -12.69 26.12 2.74
C GLU A 202 -12.01 26.86 3.91
N ILE A 203 -10.73 26.61 4.13
CA ILE A 203 -9.93 27.15 5.24
C ILE A 203 -8.91 28.18 4.74
N ILE A 204 -8.41 28.01 3.51
CA ILE A 204 -7.39 28.85 2.89
C ILE A 204 -7.99 29.51 1.65
N ASP A 205 -8.07 30.82 1.65
CA ASP A 205 -8.49 31.60 0.48
C ASP A 205 -7.37 31.59 -0.56
N GLY A 206 -7.44 30.64 -1.52
CA GLY A 206 -6.44 30.51 -2.59
C GLY A 206 -6.25 29.10 -3.14
N THR A 207 -5.36 29.00 -4.11
CA THR A 207 -4.89 27.71 -4.65
C THR A 207 -3.82 27.11 -3.75
N VAL A 208 -3.99 25.84 -3.38
CA VAL A 208 -3.01 25.09 -2.59
C VAL A 208 -1.99 24.45 -3.53
N ASP A 209 -0.72 24.76 -3.32
CA ASP A 209 0.38 24.03 -3.93
C ASP A 209 0.58 22.73 -3.14
N GLU A 210 0.22 21.61 -3.74
CA GLU A 210 0.28 20.29 -3.09
C GLU A 210 1.71 19.88 -2.75
N ASP A 211 2.68 20.19 -3.61
CA ASP A 211 4.08 19.85 -3.36
C ASP A 211 4.67 20.70 -2.23
N ALA A 212 4.32 21.98 -2.17
CA ALA A 212 4.71 22.86 -1.07
C ALA A 212 4.04 22.48 0.26
N LEU A 213 2.85 21.84 0.23
CA LEU A 213 2.13 21.41 1.41
C LEU A 213 2.61 20.06 1.95
N GLY A 214 2.76 19.07 1.09
CA GLY A 214 3.03 17.68 1.51
C GLY A 214 3.79 16.83 0.50
N GLY A 215 4.57 17.45 -0.40
CA GLY A 215 5.46 16.78 -1.33
C GLY A 215 6.71 16.20 -0.65
N ALA A 216 7.48 15.44 -1.40
CA ALA A 216 8.64 14.71 -0.90
C ALA A 216 9.66 15.63 -0.20
N GLU A 217 9.99 16.78 -0.81
CA GLU A 217 10.93 17.75 -0.25
C GLU A 217 10.45 18.35 1.09
N GLN A 218 9.15 18.61 1.25
CA GLN A 218 8.59 19.12 2.50
C GLN A 218 8.73 18.11 3.63
N HIS A 219 8.49 16.83 3.32
CA HIS A 219 8.59 15.76 4.32
C HIS A 219 10.03 15.39 4.65
N ALA A 220 10.96 15.50 3.72
CA ALA A 220 12.38 15.26 3.97
C ALA A 220 13.08 16.42 4.72
N SER A 221 12.80 17.69 4.29
CA SER A 221 13.56 18.84 4.80
C SER A 221 12.93 19.54 6.02
N ARG A 222 11.58 19.46 6.19
CA ARG A 222 10.88 20.21 7.24
C ARG A 222 10.20 19.33 8.26
N SER A 223 9.37 18.37 7.86
CA SER A 223 8.66 17.54 8.84
C SER A 223 9.52 16.40 9.38
N GLY A 224 10.51 15.93 8.60
CA GLY A 224 11.35 14.80 8.96
C GLY A 224 10.64 13.44 8.90
N VAL A 225 9.44 13.38 8.31
CA VAL A 225 8.69 12.11 8.14
C VAL A 225 9.33 11.26 7.06
N ALA A 226 9.71 11.84 5.93
CA ALA A 226 10.45 11.12 4.91
C ALA A 226 11.93 11.05 5.28
N CYS A 227 12.47 9.86 5.35
CA CYS A 227 13.90 9.66 5.57
C CYS A 227 14.68 9.67 4.25
N MET A 228 14.02 9.42 3.11
CA MET A 228 14.62 9.41 1.77
C MET A 228 13.62 9.90 0.73
N ILE A 229 14.16 10.48 -0.34
CA ILE A 229 13.41 10.82 -1.55
C ILE A 229 13.97 9.92 -2.65
N ALA A 230 13.09 9.27 -3.39
CA ALA A 230 13.43 8.50 -4.58
C ALA A 230 13.16 9.33 -5.83
N ASP A 231 14.04 9.28 -6.81
CA ASP A 231 13.90 10.03 -8.05
C ASP A 231 12.68 9.55 -8.86
N ASP A 232 12.44 8.23 -8.88
CA ASP A 232 11.29 7.57 -9.51
C ASP A 232 10.87 6.32 -8.74
N GLU A 233 9.89 5.57 -9.26
CA GLU A 233 9.43 4.33 -8.61
C GLU A 233 10.51 3.22 -8.59
N GLN A 234 11.38 3.15 -9.62
CA GLN A 234 12.44 2.15 -9.66
C GLN A 234 13.51 2.44 -8.61
N ASP A 235 13.90 3.70 -8.48
CA ASP A 235 14.84 4.12 -7.43
C ASP A 235 14.30 3.82 -6.03
N ALA A 236 12.98 4.01 -5.79
CA ALA A 236 12.37 3.62 -4.52
C ALA A 236 12.48 2.11 -4.24
N PHE A 237 12.36 1.27 -5.27
CA PHE A 237 12.53 -0.18 -5.12
C PHE A 237 13.99 -0.55 -4.88
N ASP A 238 14.93 0.09 -5.58
CA ASP A 238 16.37 -0.15 -5.43
C ASP A 238 16.85 0.25 -4.02
N ILE A 239 16.46 1.43 -3.54
CA ILE A 239 16.69 1.87 -2.14
C ILE A 239 16.14 0.85 -1.15
N THR A 240 14.91 0.37 -1.39
CA THR A 240 14.26 -0.61 -0.50
C THR A 240 15.00 -1.95 -0.51
N ALA A 241 15.57 -2.37 -1.63
CA ALA A 241 16.34 -3.61 -1.73
C ALA A 241 17.67 -3.54 -0.96
N GLU A 242 18.33 -2.39 -0.96
CA GLU A 242 19.63 -2.18 -0.31
C GLU A 242 19.57 -2.15 1.22
N ILE A 243 18.53 -1.53 1.81
CA ILE A 243 18.43 -1.32 3.28
C ILE A 243 18.28 -2.62 4.07
N PRO A 244 17.44 -3.60 3.71
CA PRO A 244 17.32 -4.87 4.45
C PRO A 244 18.62 -5.65 4.51
N VAL A 245 19.51 -5.49 3.53
CA VAL A 245 20.84 -6.11 3.49
C VAL A 245 21.70 -5.61 4.65
N SER A 246 21.70 -4.30 4.88
CA SER A 246 22.50 -3.67 5.93
C SER A 246 21.93 -3.98 7.33
N TYR A 247 20.62 -3.99 7.49
CA TYR A 247 19.95 -4.21 8.77
C TYR A 247 20.12 -5.64 9.30
N THR A 248 20.07 -6.65 8.43
CA THR A 248 20.34 -8.05 8.83
C THR A 248 21.79 -8.28 9.23
N HIS A 249 22.73 -7.56 8.63
CA HIS A 249 24.13 -7.60 9.02
C HIS A 249 24.38 -6.96 10.40
N LEU A 250 23.72 -5.86 10.74
CA LEU A 250 23.85 -5.22 12.05
C LEU A 250 23.34 -6.11 13.17
N ARG A 251 22.15 -6.72 13.04
CA ARG A 251 21.61 -7.67 14.03
C ARG A 251 22.47 -8.94 14.20
N ALA A 252 23.09 -9.43 13.13
CA ALA A 252 23.98 -10.59 13.21
C ALA A 252 25.28 -10.30 13.99
N HIS A 253 25.66 -9.03 14.11
CA HIS A 253 26.80 -8.60 14.93
C HIS A 253 26.41 -8.41 16.41
N GLU A 254 25.20 -7.94 16.71
CA GLU A 254 24.74 -7.77 18.09
C GLU A 254 24.52 -9.11 18.82
N THR A 255 24.11 -10.15 18.12
CA THR A 255 23.92 -11.50 18.72
C THR A 255 25.19 -12.31 18.93
N LYS A 256 26.38 -11.80 18.55
CA LYS A 256 27.68 -12.45 18.75
C LYS A 256 28.47 -11.90 19.94
N THR A 257 27.90 -11.05 20.76
CA THR A 257 28.57 -10.39 21.88
C THR A 257 28.12 -10.88 23.25
N ASP A 258 27.40 -12.02 23.32
CA ASP A 258 27.09 -12.73 24.59
C ASP A 258 27.82 -14.07 24.68
#